data_e72f19a5724362da558bafe6a0f82e5a
#
_entry.id   e72f19a5724362da558bafe6a0f82e5a
#
_cell.length_a   1.000
_cell.length_b   1.000
_cell.length_c   1.000
_cell.angle_alpha   90.00
_cell.angle_beta   90.00
_cell.angle_gamma   90.00
#
_symmetry.space_group_name_H-M   'P 1'
#
loop_
_entity.id
_entity.type
_entity.pdbx_description
1 polymer ?
#
loop_
_entity_poly.entity_id
_entity_poly.type
_entity_poly.pdbx_seq_one_letter_code
_entity_poly.pdbx_strand_id
1 'polypeptide(L)'
;NNSSQRTILEKHEVDSIVINKYINEFWTSRQRQASSIHEISYRACFKPQLPRFFINLLSEPKDIVYDPFSGRGTTVIEASLLLRNIISNDINPLSEILTYPRFFIPKLTDIRKRLDSISILDTAKADIDLSMFYHPRTEAEIVSLKTYLMSRREAGEEDNLDKWIRMVATNRLTGHSRGFFSVYTLPPNQAVSPQQQVKINRRLGQKPEYRDTHAIIIKNSDILNIRMYSSTSSSSIFDISSKLSIK
;
A
#
# COMPACT_ATOMS: atom_id res chain seq x y z
N ASN A 1 -22.20 0.53 20.36
CA ASN A 1 -22.43 -0.88 20.74
C ASN A 1 -21.31 -1.72 20.12
N ASN A 2 -20.20 -1.85 20.86
CA ASN A 2 -19.14 -2.82 20.57
C ASN A 2 -19.61 -4.19 21.04
N SER A 3 -20.27 -4.96 20.19
CA SER A 3 -20.34 -6.40 20.37
C SER A 3 -18.96 -6.95 20.01
N SER A 4 -18.05 -7.01 20.98
CA SER A 4 -16.86 -7.84 20.88
C SER A 4 -17.34 -9.28 20.76
N GLN A 5 -17.37 -9.80 19.54
CA GLN A 5 -17.65 -11.23 19.32
C GLN A 5 -16.59 -12.01 20.09
N ARG A 6 -17.06 -12.84 21.04
CA ARG A 6 -16.20 -13.60 21.92
C ARG A 6 -15.55 -14.72 21.13
N THR A 7 -14.22 -14.76 21.10
CA THR A 7 -13.49 -15.90 20.54
C THR A 7 -13.84 -17.17 21.34
N ILE A 8 -14.29 -18.21 20.65
CA ILE A 8 -14.55 -19.52 21.21
C ILE A 8 -13.26 -20.33 21.10
N LEU A 9 -12.81 -20.92 22.19
CA LEU A 9 -11.68 -21.83 22.24
C LEU A 9 -12.19 -23.25 22.38
N GLU A 10 -11.92 -24.09 21.39
CA GLU A 10 -12.13 -25.54 21.44
C GLU A 10 -10.79 -26.25 21.50
N LYS A 11 -10.72 -27.35 22.25
CA LYS A 11 -9.54 -28.24 22.29
C LYS A 11 -9.84 -29.49 21.48
N HIS A 12 -8.93 -29.80 20.56
CA HIS A 12 -8.99 -31.03 19.78
C HIS A 12 -7.73 -31.85 20.05
N GLU A 13 -7.89 -33.14 20.23
CA GLU A 13 -6.77 -34.08 20.35
C GLU A 13 -6.55 -34.79 19.00
N VAL A 14 -5.34 -34.67 18.48
CA VAL A 14 -4.91 -35.33 17.24
C VAL A 14 -3.57 -36.00 17.54
N ASP A 15 -3.50 -37.32 17.39
CA ASP A 15 -2.28 -38.12 17.66
C ASP A 15 -1.65 -37.82 19.03
N SER A 16 -2.48 -37.75 20.09
CA SER A 16 -2.08 -37.43 21.47
C SER A 16 -1.54 -35.98 21.67
N ILE A 17 -1.67 -35.11 20.66
CA ILE A 17 -1.32 -33.70 20.75
C ILE A 17 -2.61 -32.90 20.92
N VAL A 18 -2.67 -32.08 21.98
CA VAL A 18 -3.81 -31.18 22.20
C VAL A 18 -3.62 -29.90 21.37
N ILE A 19 -4.50 -29.68 20.42
CA ILE A 19 -4.50 -28.51 19.54
C ILE A 19 -5.61 -27.56 19.96
N ASN A 20 -5.27 -26.28 20.12
CA ASN A 20 -6.24 -25.23 20.38
C ASN A 20 -6.86 -24.73 19.07
N LYS A 21 -8.18 -24.78 18.95
CA LYS A 21 -8.94 -24.21 17.83
C LYS A 21 -9.63 -22.93 18.29
N TYR A 22 -9.28 -21.83 17.64
CA TYR A 22 -9.86 -20.51 17.90
C TYR A 22 -10.92 -20.23 16.84
N ILE A 23 -12.17 -19.99 17.27
CA ILE A 23 -13.30 -19.72 16.38
C ILE A 23 -13.78 -18.28 16.65
N ASN A 24 -13.70 -17.42 15.60
CA ASN A 24 -14.20 -16.07 15.63
C ASN A 24 -14.41 -15.54 14.20
N GLU A 25 -15.15 -14.46 14.04
CA GLU A 25 -15.20 -13.69 12.82
C GLU A 25 -14.08 -12.63 12.80
N PHE A 26 -12.94 -12.96 12.18
CA PHE A 26 -11.78 -12.06 12.12
C PHE A 26 -11.88 -11.03 10.99
N TRP A 27 -12.79 -11.22 10.04
CA TRP A 27 -13.08 -10.24 8.99
C TRP A 27 -14.52 -10.34 8.50
N THR A 28 -15.28 -9.30 8.72
CA THR A 28 -16.60 -9.13 8.15
C THR A 28 -16.63 -7.88 7.27
N SER A 29 -17.62 -7.79 6.39
CA SER A 29 -17.85 -6.56 5.60
C SER A 29 -18.09 -5.32 6.48
N ARG A 30 -18.47 -5.52 7.74
CA ARG A 30 -18.74 -4.47 8.74
C ARG A 30 -17.49 -4.01 9.48
N GLN A 31 -16.44 -4.80 9.52
CA GLN A 31 -15.17 -4.45 10.17
C GLN A 31 -14.35 -3.51 9.26
N ARG A 32 -14.65 -2.23 9.33
CA ARG A 32 -13.94 -1.18 8.57
C ARG A 32 -12.92 -0.41 9.40
N GLN A 33 -12.79 -0.72 10.69
CA GLN A 33 -11.90 -0.04 11.62
C GLN A 33 -10.49 -0.63 11.54
N ALA A 34 -9.74 -0.21 10.53
CA ALA A 34 -8.31 -0.45 10.44
C ALA A 34 -7.60 0.89 10.27
N SER A 35 -6.34 0.97 10.68
CA SER A 35 -5.51 2.13 10.38
C SER A 35 -5.49 2.37 8.86
N SER A 36 -5.57 3.62 8.44
CA SER A 36 -5.50 4.00 7.02
C SER A 36 -4.18 3.61 6.34
N ILE A 37 -3.16 3.30 7.11
CA ILE A 37 -1.89 2.73 6.62
C ILE A 37 -2.10 1.44 5.81
N HIS A 38 -3.22 0.73 6.02
CA HIS A 38 -3.60 -0.45 5.27
C HIS A 38 -4.38 -0.17 3.97
N GLU A 39 -4.69 1.10 3.67
CA GLU A 39 -5.45 1.49 2.47
C GLU A 39 -4.62 1.42 1.19
N ILE A 40 -3.92 0.32 0.97
CA ILE A 40 -3.20 0.01 -0.27
C ILE A 40 -3.89 -1.16 -0.96
N SER A 41 -4.20 -0.97 -2.24
CA SER A 41 -4.81 -2.02 -3.05
C SER A 41 -3.82 -3.15 -3.34
N TYR A 42 -4.20 -4.36 -2.98
CA TYR A 42 -3.48 -5.58 -3.27
C TYR A 42 -4.45 -6.75 -3.35
N ARG A 43 -4.17 -7.75 -4.19
CA ARG A 43 -5.04 -8.92 -4.33
C ARG A 43 -4.87 -9.86 -3.12
N ALA A 44 -5.96 -10.58 -2.79
CA ALA A 44 -5.94 -11.66 -1.82
C ALA A 44 -5.32 -11.31 -0.47
N CYS A 45 -5.66 -10.14 0.09
CA CYS A 45 -5.20 -9.75 1.41
C CYS A 45 -6.31 -9.93 2.46
N PHE A 46 -5.93 -10.44 3.61
CA PHE A 46 -6.80 -10.49 4.78
C PHE A 46 -6.91 -9.15 5.49
N LYS A 47 -7.90 -9.01 6.36
CA LYS A 47 -8.08 -7.80 7.17
C LYS A 47 -7.06 -7.73 8.31
N PRO A 48 -6.61 -6.52 8.70
CA PRO A 48 -5.61 -6.33 9.76
C PRO A 48 -6.00 -6.93 11.12
N GLN A 49 -7.28 -7.07 11.41
CA GLN A 49 -7.77 -7.65 12.65
C GLN A 49 -7.32 -9.10 12.85
N LEU A 50 -7.19 -9.87 11.77
CA LEU A 50 -6.74 -11.26 11.85
C LEU A 50 -5.30 -11.38 12.38
N PRO A 51 -4.28 -10.81 11.72
CA PRO A 51 -2.92 -10.89 12.23
C PRO A 51 -2.79 -10.20 13.59
N ARG A 52 -3.47 -9.07 13.82
CA ARG A 52 -3.45 -8.39 15.11
C ARG A 52 -3.85 -9.30 16.27
N PHE A 53 -4.90 -10.11 16.08
CA PHE A 53 -5.36 -11.06 17.10
C PHE A 53 -4.26 -12.10 17.43
N PHE A 54 -3.68 -12.74 16.41
CA PHE A 54 -2.66 -13.76 16.62
C PHE A 54 -1.33 -13.19 17.13
N ILE A 55 -0.93 -12.02 16.68
CA ILE A 55 0.29 -11.36 17.18
C ILE A 55 0.15 -11.07 18.69
N ASN A 56 -1.00 -10.55 19.13
CA ASN A 56 -1.25 -10.33 20.55
C ASN A 56 -1.35 -11.62 21.38
N LEU A 57 -1.82 -12.71 20.77
CA LEU A 57 -2.00 -13.98 21.47
C LEU A 57 -0.69 -14.74 21.62
N LEU A 58 0.21 -14.65 20.61
CA LEU A 58 1.34 -15.55 20.46
C LEU A 58 2.71 -14.86 20.68
N SER A 59 2.72 -13.56 20.93
CA SER A 59 3.96 -12.80 21.07
C SER A 59 3.82 -11.65 22.05
N GLU A 60 4.97 -11.16 22.54
CA GLU A 60 5.10 -9.99 23.39
C GLU A 60 5.80 -8.83 22.65
N PRO A 61 5.68 -7.57 23.14
CA PRO A 61 6.47 -6.46 22.60
C PRO A 61 7.95 -6.78 22.55
N LYS A 62 8.61 -6.45 21.40
CA LYS A 62 10.02 -6.73 21.04
C LYS A 62 10.29 -8.13 20.50
N ASP A 63 9.34 -9.06 20.55
CA ASP A 63 9.48 -10.34 19.84
C ASP A 63 9.61 -10.10 18.33
N ILE A 64 10.14 -11.09 17.62
CA ILE A 64 10.29 -11.05 16.16
C ILE A 64 9.09 -11.72 15.51
N VAL A 65 8.37 -10.97 14.67
CA VAL A 65 7.31 -11.49 13.80
C VAL A 65 7.86 -11.59 12.38
N TYR A 66 7.90 -12.80 11.85
CA TYR A 66 8.35 -13.10 10.49
C TYR A 66 7.17 -13.42 9.60
N ASP A 67 7.04 -12.68 8.48
CA ASP A 67 6.06 -12.97 7.43
C ASP A 67 6.81 -13.32 6.12
N PRO A 68 6.87 -14.61 5.74
CA PRO A 68 7.58 -15.04 4.54
C PRO A 68 6.85 -14.75 3.23
N PHE A 69 5.57 -14.33 3.28
CA PHE A 69 4.72 -14.03 2.13
C PHE A 69 3.96 -12.72 2.35
N SER A 70 4.70 -11.65 2.58
CA SER A 70 4.18 -10.38 3.13
C SER A 70 3.15 -9.69 2.24
N GLY A 71 3.17 -9.91 0.91
CA GLY A 71 2.26 -9.24 -0.01
C GLY A 71 2.30 -7.72 0.16
N ARG A 72 1.19 -7.13 0.56
CA ARG A 72 1.14 -5.69 0.90
C ARG A 72 1.59 -5.36 2.33
N GLY A 73 2.10 -6.33 3.08
CA GLY A 73 2.65 -6.13 4.42
C GLY A 73 1.61 -6.00 5.54
N THR A 74 0.45 -6.62 5.44
CA THR A 74 -0.60 -6.49 6.48
C THR A 74 -0.11 -6.98 7.84
N THR A 75 0.53 -8.16 7.90
CA THR A 75 1.06 -8.75 9.14
C THR A 75 2.16 -7.90 9.73
N VAL A 76 3.17 -7.54 8.92
CA VAL A 76 4.34 -6.81 9.43
C VAL A 76 3.99 -5.41 9.90
N ILE A 77 3.01 -4.75 9.27
CA ILE A 77 2.53 -3.46 9.74
C ILE A 77 1.80 -3.59 11.07
N GLU A 78 0.91 -4.58 11.21
CA GLU A 78 0.24 -4.81 12.50
C GLU A 78 1.25 -5.17 13.60
N ALA A 79 2.24 -6.01 13.30
CA ALA A 79 3.30 -6.35 14.24
C ALA A 79 4.08 -5.10 14.70
N SER A 80 4.41 -4.23 13.76
CA SER A 80 5.09 -2.96 14.06
C SER A 80 4.22 -2.03 14.92
N LEU A 81 2.92 -1.88 14.60
CA LEU A 81 1.97 -1.10 15.41
C LEU A 81 1.80 -1.66 16.83
N LEU A 82 2.11 -2.93 17.03
CA LEU A 82 2.08 -3.62 18.31
C LEU A 82 3.48 -3.70 18.97
N LEU A 83 4.46 -2.94 18.49
CA LEU A 83 5.83 -2.85 19.01
C LEU A 83 6.63 -4.15 18.91
N ARG A 84 6.33 -5.01 17.94
CA ARG A 84 7.15 -6.17 17.62
C ARG A 84 8.23 -5.78 16.61
N ASN A 85 9.37 -6.48 16.66
CA ASN A 85 10.35 -6.45 15.58
C ASN A 85 9.80 -7.25 14.39
N ILE A 86 10.18 -6.85 13.17
CA ILE A 86 9.60 -7.45 11.98
C ILE A 86 10.68 -7.96 11.02
N ILE A 87 10.40 -9.10 10.41
CA ILE A 87 11.10 -9.61 9.24
C ILE A 87 10.06 -9.83 8.16
N SER A 88 10.24 -9.19 7.02
CA SER A 88 9.33 -9.25 5.86
C SER A 88 10.05 -9.85 4.68
N ASN A 89 9.45 -10.84 4.04
CA ASN A 89 9.94 -11.42 2.80
C ASN A 89 8.79 -11.64 1.83
N ASP A 90 9.05 -11.48 0.53
CA ASP A 90 8.14 -11.85 -0.54
C ASP A 90 8.93 -12.01 -1.84
N ILE A 91 8.53 -12.96 -2.69
CA ILE A 91 9.12 -13.14 -4.01
C ILE A 91 8.74 -12.00 -4.97
N ASN A 92 7.61 -11.33 -4.73
CA ASN A 92 7.15 -10.23 -5.55
C ASN A 92 7.79 -8.91 -5.11
N PRO A 93 8.64 -8.27 -5.94
CA PRO A 93 9.30 -7.01 -5.57
C PRO A 93 8.31 -5.86 -5.29
N LEU A 94 7.07 -5.98 -5.75
CA LEU A 94 6.01 -5.03 -5.42
C LEU A 94 5.71 -5.00 -3.91
N SER A 95 5.95 -6.09 -3.20
CA SER A 95 5.78 -6.18 -1.74
C SER A 95 6.67 -5.16 -1.01
N GLU A 96 7.95 -5.07 -1.38
CA GLU A 96 8.87 -4.07 -0.81
C GLU A 96 8.39 -2.65 -1.10
N ILE A 97 8.06 -2.37 -2.38
CA ILE A 97 7.57 -1.04 -2.81
C ILE A 97 6.34 -0.60 -2.01
N LEU A 98 5.43 -1.53 -1.72
CA LEU A 98 4.20 -1.20 -1.02
C LEU A 98 4.35 -1.22 0.51
N THR A 99 5.27 -1.99 1.07
CA THR A 99 5.38 -2.21 2.52
C THR A 99 6.36 -1.27 3.18
N TYR A 100 7.60 -1.22 2.69
CA TYR A 100 8.71 -0.50 3.32
C TYR A 100 8.43 0.99 3.57
N PRO A 101 7.89 1.78 2.59
CA PRO A 101 7.73 3.22 2.80
C PRO A 101 6.78 3.58 3.94
N ARG A 102 5.86 2.68 4.31
CA ARG A 102 4.88 2.93 5.37
C ARG A 102 5.46 2.96 6.78
N PHE A 103 6.74 2.60 6.93
CA PHE A 103 7.48 2.78 8.19
C PHE A 103 8.17 4.14 8.29
N PHE A 104 8.21 4.92 7.21
CA PHE A 104 8.90 6.22 7.11
C PHE A 104 8.01 7.28 6.51
N ILE A 105 7.10 7.84 7.31
CA ILE A 105 6.09 8.76 6.81
C ILE A 105 6.70 10.15 6.66
N PRO A 106 6.84 10.65 5.43
CA PRO A 106 7.41 11.97 5.18
C PRO A 106 6.42 13.09 5.50
N LYS A 107 6.95 14.30 5.74
CA LYS A 107 6.11 15.50 5.82
C LYS A 107 5.57 15.85 4.43
N LEU A 108 4.35 16.33 4.38
CA LEU A 108 3.70 16.71 3.11
C LEU A 108 4.46 17.83 2.38
N THR A 109 5.08 18.74 3.15
CA THR A 109 5.95 19.80 2.62
C THR A 109 7.14 19.25 1.85
N ASP A 110 7.72 18.15 2.32
CA ASP A 110 8.91 17.56 1.70
C ASP A 110 8.52 16.81 0.41
N ILE A 111 7.35 16.15 0.44
CA ILE A 111 6.76 15.52 -0.76
C ILE A 111 6.54 16.58 -1.84
N ARG A 112 5.92 17.72 -1.50
CA ARG A 112 5.68 18.83 -2.45
C ARG A 112 6.99 19.32 -3.06
N LYS A 113 7.97 19.68 -2.22
CA LYS A 113 9.28 20.16 -2.68
C LYS A 113 9.96 19.17 -3.62
N ARG A 114 9.90 17.86 -3.30
CA ARG A 114 10.49 16.83 -4.14
C ARG A 114 9.77 16.73 -5.48
N LEU A 115 8.45 16.69 -5.51
CA LEU A 115 7.67 16.65 -6.74
C LEU A 115 7.91 17.90 -7.60
N ASP A 116 7.95 19.09 -6.99
CA ASP A 116 8.22 20.35 -7.71
C ASP A 116 9.64 20.41 -8.31
N SER A 117 10.58 19.63 -7.78
CA SER A 117 11.95 19.54 -8.32
C SER A 117 12.10 18.59 -9.50
N ILE A 118 11.05 17.81 -9.83
CA ILE A 118 11.09 16.84 -10.93
C ILE A 118 10.77 17.54 -12.25
N SER A 119 11.72 17.49 -13.18
CA SER A 119 11.50 18.00 -14.53
C SER A 119 10.55 17.09 -15.30
N ILE A 120 9.43 17.64 -15.75
CA ILE A 120 8.49 16.93 -16.62
C ILE A 120 8.89 17.17 -18.07
N LEU A 121 9.10 16.07 -18.80
CA LEU A 121 9.34 16.11 -20.24
C LEU A 121 8.02 15.84 -20.97
N ASP A 122 7.40 16.87 -21.53
CA ASP A 122 6.07 16.79 -22.17
C ASP A 122 5.95 15.77 -23.30
N THR A 123 7.10 15.39 -23.90
CA THR A 123 7.19 14.40 -24.97
C THR A 123 7.47 12.97 -24.47
N ALA A 124 7.63 12.79 -23.14
CA ALA A 124 7.91 11.48 -22.58
C ALA A 124 6.73 10.53 -22.80
N LYS A 125 7.04 9.33 -23.28
CA LYS A 125 6.07 8.26 -23.54
C LYS A 125 6.60 6.93 -23.04
N ALA A 126 5.68 6.03 -22.70
CA ALA A 126 6.02 4.65 -22.45
C ALA A 126 6.38 3.91 -23.75
N ASP A 127 7.15 2.82 -23.62
CA ASP A 127 7.53 1.96 -24.75
C ASP A 127 6.36 1.16 -25.34
N ILE A 128 5.20 1.22 -24.68
CA ILE A 128 3.96 0.55 -25.06
C ILE A 128 2.83 1.57 -25.19
N ASP A 129 1.84 1.29 -26.01
CA ASP A 129 0.66 2.13 -26.14
C ASP A 129 -0.20 2.09 -24.86
N LEU A 130 -0.31 3.22 -24.20
CA LEU A 130 -1.14 3.44 -23.00
C LEU A 130 -2.25 4.48 -23.23
N SER A 131 -2.50 4.87 -24.47
CA SER A 131 -3.45 5.91 -24.84
C SER A 131 -4.90 5.60 -24.42
N MET A 132 -5.24 4.32 -24.23
CA MET A 132 -6.55 3.92 -23.72
C MET A 132 -6.72 4.16 -22.21
N PHE A 133 -5.62 4.33 -21.48
CA PHE A 133 -5.62 4.54 -20.02
C PHE A 133 -5.39 5.99 -19.63
N TYR A 134 -4.48 6.69 -20.31
CA TYR A 134 -3.98 7.98 -19.90
C TYR A 134 -4.13 9.06 -20.97
N HIS A 135 -4.37 10.28 -20.53
CA HIS A 135 -4.16 11.45 -21.35
C HIS A 135 -2.67 11.62 -21.66
N PRO A 136 -2.26 12.08 -22.86
CA PRO A 136 -0.83 12.19 -23.23
C PRO A 136 0.02 12.94 -22.19
N ARG A 137 -0.47 14.05 -21.65
CA ARG A 137 0.23 14.81 -20.61
C ARG A 137 0.35 14.04 -19.29
N THR A 138 -0.69 13.31 -18.89
CA THR A 138 -0.63 12.45 -17.69
C THR A 138 0.39 11.32 -17.87
N GLU A 139 0.43 10.72 -19.07
CA GLU A 139 1.44 9.71 -19.41
C GLU A 139 2.85 10.29 -19.33
N ALA A 140 3.08 11.48 -19.89
CA ALA A 140 4.35 12.17 -19.83
C ALA A 140 4.82 12.44 -18.39
N GLU A 141 3.93 12.87 -17.53
CA GLU A 141 4.21 13.05 -16.10
C GLU A 141 4.57 11.72 -15.40
N ILE A 142 3.83 10.63 -15.67
CA ILE A 142 4.10 9.30 -15.11
C ILE A 142 5.49 8.81 -15.56
N VAL A 143 5.80 8.93 -16.85
CA VAL A 143 7.08 8.47 -17.41
C VAL A 143 8.24 9.30 -16.87
N SER A 144 8.10 10.62 -16.80
CA SER A 144 9.11 11.51 -16.21
C SER A 144 9.38 11.19 -14.74
N LEU A 145 8.32 10.98 -13.95
CA LEU A 145 8.42 10.56 -12.56
C LEU A 145 9.12 9.19 -12.43
N LYS A 146 8.74 8.22 -13.26
CA LYS A 146 9.40 6.91 -13.31
C LYS A 146 10.89 7.05 -13.60
N THR A 147 11.26 7.82 -14.62
CA THR A 147 12.66 8.04 -15.02
C THR A 147 13.45 8.67 -13.87
N TYR A 148 12.91 9.70 -13.23
CA TYR A 148 13.51 10.33 -12.06
C TYR A 148 13.78 9.32 -10.92
N LEU A 149 12.76 8.56 -10.52
CA LEU A 149 12.90 7.58 -9.43
C LEU A 149 13.86 6.43 -9.77
N MET A 150 13.91 6.02 -11.03
CA MET A 150 14.86 4.99 -11.49
C MET A 150 16.29 5.50 -11.49
N SER A 151 16.54 6.69 -12.04
CA SER A 151 17.91 7.27 -12.07
C SER A 151 18.47 7.46 -10.66
N ARG A 152 17.67 7.91 -9.71
CA ARG A 152 18.10 8.05 -8.30
C ARG A 152 18.41 6.69 -7.65
N ARG A 153 17.61 5.68 -7.96
CA ARG A 153 17.86 4.31 -7.50
C ARG A 153 19.16 3.74 -8.06
N GLU A 154 19.38 3.91 -9.36
CA GLU A 154 20.59 3.45 -10.05
C GLU A 154 21.85 4.17 -9.56
N ALA A 155 21.74 5.46 -9.21
CA ALA A 155 22.81 6.24 -8.59
C ALA A 155 23.04 5.92 -7.11
N GLY A 156 22.22 5.09 -6.48
CA GLY A 156 22.29 4.80 -5.03
C GLY A 156 21.81 5.96 -4.14
N GLU A 157 21.10 6.94 -4.73
CA GLU A 157 20.62 8.16 -4.04
C GLU A 157 19.14 8.06 -3.62
N GLU A 158 18.48 6.94 -3.89
CA GLU A 158 17.08 6.75 -3.52
C GLU A 158 16.91 6.82 -2.00
N ASP A 159 16.13 7.79 -1.54
CA ASP A 159 15.81 7.96 -0.12
C ASP A 159 14.38 7.49 0.23
N ASN A 160 14.01 7.62 1.52
CA ASN A 160 12.68 7.21 1.99
C ASN A 160 11.55 8.06 1.38
N LEU A 161 11.85 9.30 0.98
CA LEU A 161 10.88 10.17 0.32
C LEU A 161 10.60 9.70 -1.11
N ASP A 162 11.63 9.29 -1.86
CA ASP A 162 11.49 8.71 -3.19
C ASP A 162 10.70 7.39 -3.14
N LYS A 163 11.00 6.54 -2.15
CA LYS A 163 10.26 5.29 -1.92
C LYS A 163 8.79 5.55 -1.59
N TRP A 164 8.48 6.57 -0.79
CA TRP A 164 7.10 6.97 -0.51
C TRP A 164 6.36 7.43 -1.77
N ILE A 165 6.96 8.32 -2.54
CA ILE A 165 6.38 8.82 -3.80
C ILE A 165 6.15 7.66 -4.77
N ARG A 166 7.11 6.75 -4.89
CA ARG A 166 6.98 5.52 -5.71
C ARG A 166 5.80 4.67 -5.27
N MET A 167 5.66 4.41 -3.97
CA MET A 167 4.55 3.64 -3.42
C MET A 167 3.20 4.26 -3.77
N VAL A 168 3.04 5.55 -3.50
CA VAL A 168 1.77 6.26 -3.77
C VAL A 168 1.47 6.28 -5.26
N ALA A 169 2.44 6.62 -6.12
CA ALA A 169 2.28 6.64 -7.56
C ALA A 169 1.89 5.25 -8.09
N THR A 170 2.60 4.19 -7.69
CA THR A 170 2.30 2.81 -8.10
C THR A 170 0.87 2.41 -7.73
N ASN A 171 0.41 2.79 -6.54
CA ASN A 171 -0.95 2.49 -6.09
C ASN A 171 -2.03 3.34 -6.79
N ARG A 172 -1.65 4.40 -7.54
CA ARG A 172 -2.56 5.30 -8.26
C ARG A 172 -2.52 5.13 -9.78
N LEU A 173 -1.72 4.21 -10.31
CA LEU A 173 -1.61 4.00 -11.76
C LEU A 173 -2.96 3.75 -12.42
N THR A 174 -3.73 2.79 -11.94
CA THR A 174 -5.03 2.43 -12.53
C THR A 174 -6.10 2.23 -11.49
N GLY A 175 -7.33 2.63 -11.78
CA GLY A 175 -8.44 2.44 -10.87
C GLY A 175 -9.77 2.98 -11.40
N HIS A 176 -10.74 3.07 -10.50
CA HIS A 176 -12.15 3.29 -10.80
C HIS A 176 -12.68 4.68 -10.40
N SER A 177 -11.80 5.61 -10.09
CA SER A 177 -12.19 6.96 -9.67
C SER A 177 -11.22 8.03 -10.14
N ARG A 178 -11.59 9.31 -9.96
CA ARG A 178 -10.72 10.45 -10.27
C ARG A 178 -9.47 10.57 -9.37
N GLY A 179 -9.37 9.76 -8.34
CA GLY A 179 -8.16 9.66 -7.50
C GLY A 179 -7.06 8.78 -8.07
N PHE A 180 -7.21 8.27 -9.29
CA PHE A 180 -6.21 7.50 -10.02
C PHE A 180 -5.75 8.25 -11.26
N PHE A 181 -4.58 7.93 -11.78
CA PHE A 181 -4.03 8.57 -12.98
C PHE A 181 -4.80 8.19 -14.24
N SER A 182 -5.33 6.96 -14.27
CA SER A 182 -6.06 6.46 -15.44
C SER A 182 -7.50 6.97 -15.51
N VAL A 183 -8.08 6.93 -16.69
CA VAL A 183 -9.53 6.89 -16.87
C VAL A 183 -10.13 5.73 -16.06
N TYR A 184 -11.45 5.71 -15.87
CA TYR A 184 -12.11 4.58 -15.20
C TYR A 184 -11.68 3.24 -15.83
N THR A 185 -11.17 2.35 -14.99
CA THR A 185 -10.84 0.97 -15.34
C THR A 185 -11.75 0.00 -14.58
N LEU A 186 -11.23 -1.14 -14.17
CA LEU A 186 -11.92 -2.05 -13.25
C LEU A 186 -11.54 -1.75 -11.80
N PRO A 187 -12.31 -2.25 -10.82
CA PRO A 187 -11.92 -2.18 -9.41
C PRO A 187 -10.49 -2.69 -9.17
N PRO A 188 -9.81 -2.22 -8.12
CA PRO A 188 -8.37 -2.47 -7.90
C PRO A 188 -7.94 -3.94 -7.90
N ASN A 189 -8.89 -4.84 -7.64
CA ASN A 189 -8.63 -6.28 -7.59
C ASN A 189 -8.73 -6.98 -8.97
N GLN A 190 -8.99 -6.24 -10.03
CA GLN A 190 -9.16 -6.78 -11.37
C GLN A 190 -8.15 -6.16 -12.33
N ALA A 191 -7.33 -7.00 -12.96
CA ALA A 191 -6.47 -6.56 -14.05
C ALA A 191 -7.31 -6.32 -15.30
N VAL A 192 -6.99 -5.26 -16.03
CA VAL A 192 -7.61 -4.94 -17.31
C VAL A 192 -6.53 -4.92 -18.39
N SER A 193 -6.76 -5.67 -19.47
CA SER A 193 -5.87 -5.61 -20.63
C SER A 193 -6.15 -4.35 -21.47
N PRO A 194 -5.21 -3.89 -22.29
CA PRO A 194 -5.43 -2.78 -23.21
C PRO A 194 -6.69 -2.96 -24.07
N GLN A 195 -6.91 -4.15 -24.61
CA GLN A 195 -8.08 -4.46 -25.44
C GLN A 195 -9.39 -4.38 -24.65
N GLN A 196 -9.40 -4.84 -23.41
CA GLN A 196 -10.56 -4.69 -22.51
C GLN A 196 -10.82 -3.23 -22.17
N GLN A 197 -9.75 -2.43 -21.93
CA GLN A 197 -9.92 -1.01 -21.63
C GLN A 197 -10.52 -0.24 -22.80
N VAL A 198 -10.11 -0.54 -24.04
CA VAL A 198 -10.75 0.02 -25.24
C VAL A 198 -12.25 -0.28 -25.28
N LYS A 199 -12.65 -1.52 -24.97
CA LYS A 199 -14.08 -1.90 -24.90
C LYS A 199 -14.82 -1.14 -23.79
N ILE A 200 -14.20 -0.99 -22.61
CA ILE A 200 -14.76 -0.23 -21.48
C ILE A 200 -14.96 1.22 -21.87
N ASN A 201 -13.94 1.86 -22.47
CA ASN A 201 -14.01 3.26 -22.90
C ASN A 201 -15.13 3.48 -23.91
N ARG A 202 -15.27 2.58 -24.89
CA ARG A 202 -16.38 2.64 -25.87
C ARG A 202 -17.75 2.49 -25.22
N ARG A 203 -17.89 1.50 -24.31
CA ARG A 203 -19.16 1.24 -23.61
C ARG A 203 -19.60 2.40 -22.74
N LEU A 204 -18.66 3.07 -22.09
CA LEU A 204 -18.94 4.18 -21.17
C LEU A 204 -18.88 5.56 -21.84
N GLY A 205 -18.57 5.64 -23.14
CA GLY A 205 -18.41 6.88 -23.85
C GLY A 205 -17.33 7.79 -23.27
N GLN A 206 -16.29 7.19 -22.64
CA GLN A 206 -15.24 7.93 -21.94
C GLN A 206 -13.96 8.03 -22.77
N LYS A 207 -13.21 9.13 -22.57
CA LYS A 207 -11.86 9.31 -23.08
C LYS A 207 -10.93 9.65 -21.91
N PRO A 208 -9.65 9.28 -21.95
CA PRO A 208 -8.69 9.73 -20.96
C PRO A 208 -8.61 11.25 -20.89
N GLU A 209 -8.96 11.80 -19.74
CA GLU A 209 -8.83 13.22 -19.41
C GLU A 209 -7.50 13.47 -18.71
N TYR A 210 -6.96 14.68 -18.83
CA TYR A 210 -5.79 15.07 -18.06
C TYR A 210 -6.02 14.93 -16.56
N ARG A 211 -5.06 14.29 -15.90
CA ARG A 211 -5.02 14.14 -14.46
C ARG A 211 -3.62 14.47 -13.97
N ASP A 212 -3.53 15.52 -13.20
CA ASP A 212 -2.31 15.99 -12.57
C ASP A 212 -1.79 14.94 -11.58
N THR A 213 -0.67 14.33 -11.91
CA THR A 213 -0.08 13.23 -11.11
C THR A 213 0.45 13.75 -9.78
N HIS A 214 1.05 14.93 -9.75
CA HIS A 214 1.55 15.56 -8.53
C HIS A 214 0.43 15.87 -7.55
N ALA A 215 -0.65 16.49 -8.03
CA ALA A 215 -1.82 16.78 -7.19
C ALA A 215 -2.45 15.50 -6.61
N ILE A 216 -2.53 14.43 -7.39
CA ILE A 216 -3.05 13.13 -6.93
C ILE A 216 -2.12 12.50 -5.90
N ILE A 217 -0.80 12.51 -6.09
CA ILE A 217 0.17 11.98 -5.13
C ILE A 217 0.09 12.76 -3.82
N ILE A 218 0.09 14.09 -3.87
CA ILE A 218 0.00 14.96 -2.70
C ILE A 218 -1.29 14.68 -1.92
N LYS A 219 -2.44 14.66 -2.60
CA LYS A 219 -3.74 14.38 -1.97
C LYS A 219 -3.78 13.01 -1.28
N ASN A 220 -3.24 11.98 -1.91
CA ASN A 220 -3.23 10.64 -1.33
C ASN A 220 -2.22 10.52 -0.18
N SER A 221 -1.09 11.19 -0.27
CA SER A 221 -0.14 11.29 0.84
C SER A 221 -0.74 12.01 2.05
N ASP A 222 -1.50 13.07 1.84
CA ASP A 222 -2.21 13.79 2.90
C ASP A 222 -3.24 12.89 3.61
N ILE A 223 -4.03 12.15 2.86
CA ILE A 223 -5.01 11.19 3.42
C ILE A 223 -4.30 10.11 4.26
N LEU A 224 -3.18 9.59 3.80
CA LEU A 224 -2.39 8.61 4.54
C LEU A 224 -1.80 9.23 5.81
N ASN A 225 -1.32 10.47 5.76
CA ASN A 225 -0.71 11.17 6.89
C ASN A 225 -1.74 11.57 7.97
N ILE A 226 -2.84 12.24 7.62
CA ILE A 226 -3.84 12.74 8.58
C ILE A 226 -4.40 11.60 9.44
N ARG A 227 -4.73 10.48 8.82
CA ARG A 227 -5.35 9.36 9.52
C ARG A 227 -4.38 8.57 10.39
N MET A 228 -3.08 8.72 10.17
CA MET A 228 -2.07 8.08 11.01
C MET A 228 -1.80 8.84 12.29
N TYR A 229 -1.76 10.16 12.23
CA TYR A 229 -1.62 11.00 13.45
C TYR A 229 -2.82 10.91 14.37
N SER A 230 -4.00 10.54 13.87
CA SER A 230 -5.21 10.36 14.68
C SER A 230 -5.32 8.98 15.34
N SER A 231 -4.55 7.99 14.90
CA SER A 231 -4.64 6.60 15.38
C SER A 231 -3.50 6.15 16.29
N THR A 232 -2.46 6.96 16.45
CA THR A 232 -1.28 6.64 17.28
C THR A 232 -0.88 7.83 18.13
N SER A 233 -0.65 7.60 19.42
CA SER A 233 0.13 8.53 20.25
C SER A 233 1.50 8.70 19.60
N SER A 234 1.85 9.92 19.25
CA SER A 234 2.92 10.34 18.33
C SER A 234 4.36 9.88 18.63
N SER A 235 4.61 9.13 19.69
CA SER A 235 5.95 8.72 20.12
C SER A 235 6.40 7.33 19.63
N SER A 236 5.50 6.47 19.18
CA SER A 236 5.83 5.06 18.92
C SER A 236 6.25 4.74 17.48
N ILE A 237 5.92 5.57 16.50
CA ILE A 237 6.22 5.29 15.08
C ILE A 237 7.65 5.71 14.72
N PHE A 238 8.19 6.75 15.34
CA PHE A 238 9.54 7.26 15.04
C PHE A 238 10.68 6.32 15.48
N ASP A 239 10.43 5.38 16.39
CA ASP A 239 11.44 4.43 16.90
C ASP A 239 11.54 3.14 16.05
N ILE A 240 10.70 2.98 15.03
CA ILE A 240 10.61 1.76 14.23
C ILE A 240 11.75 1.66 13.20
N SER A 241 12.29 2.81 12.75
CA SER A 241 13.32 2.84 11.70
C SER A 241 14.62 2.10 12.05
N SER A 242 14.94 1.97 13.32
CA SER A 242 16.16 1.28 13.79
C SER A 242 16.03 -0.25 13.86
N LYS A 243 14.82 -0.81 13.62
CA LYS A 243 14.49 -2.22 13.90
C LYS A 243 14.11 -3.03 12.65
N LEU A 244 14.22 -2.43 11.47
CA LEU A 244 13.85 -3.07 10.20
C LEU A 244 15.02 -3.87 9.63
N SER A 245 14.83 -5.18 9.48
CA SER A 245 15.61 -6.02 8.57
C SER A 245 14.68 -6.51 7.47
N ILE A 246 14.79 -5.93 6.27
CA ILE A 246 14.13 -6.43 5.07
C ILE A 246 15.20 -7.14 4.25
N LYS A 247 15.03 -8.41 4.02
CA LYS A 247 15.86 -9.21 3.12
C LYS A 247 15.03 -9.66 1.94
#